data_23631844e339f7a0f2ae71b8a3c2b020
#
_entry.id   23631844e339f7a0f2ae71b8a3c2b020
#
_cell.length_a   1.000
_cell.length_b   1.000
_cell.length_c   1.000
_cell.angle_alpha   90.00
_cell.angle_beta   90.00
_cell.angle_gamma   90.00
#
_symmetry.space_group_name_H-M   'P 1'
#
loop_
_entity.id
_entity.type
_entity.pdbx_description
1 polymer ?
#
loop_
_entity_poly.entity_id
_entity_poly.type
_entity_poly.pdbx_seq_one_letter_code
_entity_poly.pdbx_strand_id
1 'polypeptide(L)'
;MLKFTLHKKDGHARRGTIELNHGTIETPVFMPVGTYGSVKAMTPQNLHDIKAQIILGNTYHLWLRPGLEVIEQFGGLHDFISWNKPILTDSGGFQVFSLSDMRKLTEEGCTFKSPINGDKLFLSPEISMKIQTVLNSDIAMQLDECTPGEATREQAEKSLQMSLRWAERSKKAFEDLNNPNALFGIVQGAMYEDLREQSLRGLEQLDFPGLAIGGLSVGEPKPEMYRMLRAVGPILPEHKPHYLMGVGTPEDLVYGVAHGVDMFDCVMPTRNARNGWLFTRFGDIKIKNAKHKHDTRPLDESCTCYACQNFSRAYLHHLHRAGEILGAQLNTIHNLHFYQTIMAEMREAIEQGKFADWQVQFHENRAKGTD
;
A
#
# COMPACT_ATOMS: atom_id res chain seq x y z
N MET A 1 -17.47 -9.58 7.61
CA MET A 1 -16.38 -10.39 8.23
C MET A 1 -15.44 -10.84 7.10
N LEU A 2 -14.13 -10.70 7.25
CA LEU A 2 -13.16 -11.11 6.22
C LEU A 2 -13.12 -12.64 6.10
N LYS A 3 -13.12 -13.12 4.84
CA LYS A 3 -12.83 -14.53 4.55
C LYS A 3 -11.71 -14.59 3.51
N PHE A 4 -10.60 -15.23 3.85
CA PHE A 4 -9.50 -15.50 2.94
C PHE A 4 -9.55 -16.93 2.45
N THR A 5 -9.41 -17.12 1.15
CA THR A 5 -9.33 -18.45 0.51
C THR A 5 -8.08 -18.52 -0.33
N LEU A 6 -7.14 -19.37 0.05
CA LEU A 6 -5.94 -19.68 -0.73
C LEU A 6 -6.31 -20.74 -1.79
N HIS A 7 -6.17 -20.40 -3.07
CA HIS A 7 -6.52 -21.30 -4.17
C HIS A 7 -5.32 -22.09 -4.69
N LYS A 8 -4.15 -21.44 -4.81
CA LYS A 8 -2.96 -22.04 -5.42
C LYS A 8 -1.69 -21.42 -4.81
N LYS A 9 -0.64 -22.25 -4.77
CA LYS A 9 0.74 -21.82 -4.51
C LYS A 9 1.62 -22.26 -5.66
N ASP A 10 2.63 -21.45 -5.97
CA ASP A 10 3.74 -21.77 -6.85
C ASP A 10 5.04 -21.29 -6.17
N GLY A 11 5.77 -22.20 -5.57
CA GLY A 11 6.78 -21.89 -4.56
C GLY A 11 6.16 -21.20 -3.34
N HIS A 12 6.62 -20.01 -2.99
CA HIS A 12 6.02 -19.18 -1.94
C HIS A 12 4.96 -18.21 -2.49
N ALA A 13 4.91 -18.00 -3.81
CA ALA A 13 3.89 -17.14 -4.42
C ALA A 13 2.49 -17.74 -4.23
N ARG A 14 1.51 -16.87 -3.93
CA ARG A 14 0.18 -17.26 -3.50
C ARG A 14 -0.89 -16.65 -4.39
N ARG A 15 -1.88 -17.44 -4.77
CA ARG A 15 -3.09 -17.02 -5.48
C ARG A 15 -4.30 -17.27 -4.57
N GLY A 16 -5.02 -16.23 -4.24
CA GLY A 16 -6.17 -16.35 -3.34
C GLY A 16 -7.25 -15.30 -3.59
N THR A 17 -8.29 -15.33 -2.76
CA THR A 17 -9.35 -14.34 -2.71
C THR A 17 -9.59 -13.88 -1.27
N ILE A 18 -9.92 -12.59 -1.12
CA ILE A 18 -10.35 -11.98 0.14
C ILE A 18 -11.78 -11.47 -0.07
N GLU A 19 -12.73 -12.05 0.64
CA GLU A 19 -14.12 -11.58 0.66
C GLU A 19 -14.28 -10.56 1.79
N LEU A 20 -14.82 -9.38 1.47
CA LEU A 20 -15.03 -8.23 2.37
C LEU A 20 -16.45 -7.69 2.21
N ASN A 21 -16.83 -6.73 3.05
CA ASN A 21 -18.20 -6.19 3.04
C ASN A 21 -18.57 -5.45 1.72
N HIS A 22 -17.59 -4.81 1.07
CA HIS A 22 -17.80 -4.07 -0.20
C HIS A 22 -17.27 -4.82 -1.43
N GLY A 23 -17.02 -6.12 -1.34
CA GLY A 23 -16.67 -6.96 -2.50
C GLY A 23 -15.51 -7.91 -2.25
N THR A 24 -15.13 -8.60 -3.32
CA THR A 24 -14.05 -9.59 -3.31
C THR A 24 -12.80 -9.04 -3.98
N ILE A 25 -11.65 -9.37 -3.42
CA ILE A 25 -10.32 -9.00 -3.93
C ILE A 25 -9.59 -10.27 -4.37
N GLU A 26 -9.07 -10.26 -5.58
CA GLU A 26 -8.19 -11.29 -6.13
C GLU A 26 -6.73 -10.99 -5.78
N THR A 27 -6.05 -11.88 -5.05
CA THR A 27 -4.65 -11.69 -4.65
C THR A 27 -3.67 -12.49 -5.52
N PRO A 28 -2.43 -11.99 -5.73
CA PRO A 28 -1.88 -10.72 -5.22
C PRO A 28 -2.56 -9.48 -5.82
N VAL A 29 -2.57 -8.37 -5.04
CA VAL A 29 -3.26 -7.13 -5.40
C VAL A 29 -2.42 -5.90 -5.03
N PHE A 30 -2.51 -4.85 -5.85
CA PHE A 30 -1.97 -3.53 -5.55
C PHE A 30 -3.11 -2.55 -5.21
N MET A 31 -2.95 -1.80 -4.12
CA MET A 31 -3.89 -0.79 -3.64
C MET A 31 -3.41 0.61 -4.01
N PRO A 32 -4.04 1.32 -4.96
CA PRO A 32 -3.75 2.73 -5.18
C PRO A 32 -3.99 3.57 -3.93
N VAL A 33 -3.06 4.50 -3.61
CA VAL A 33 -3.14 5.31 -2.41
C VAL A 33 -3.96 6.57 -2.63
N GLY A 34 -5.07 6.67 -1.91
CA GLY A 34 -5.97 7.81 -1.85
C GLY A 34 -5.86 8.60 -0.55
N THR A 35 -4.78 9.37 -0.36
CA THR A 35 -4.39 10.04 0.90
C THR A 35 -5.52 10.82 1.57
N TYR A 36 -6.31 11.58 0.81
CA TYR A 36 -7.47 12.36 1.28
C TYR A 36 -8.79 11.79 0.75
N GLY A 37 -8.90 10.46 0.63
CA GLY A 37 -10.05 9.84 -0.03
C GLY A 37 -10.02 9.97 -1.55
N SER A 38 -8.93 10.48 -2.13
CA SER A 38 -8.74 10.62 -3.57
C SER A 38 -7.37 10.12 -3.98
N VAL A 39 -7.32 9.17 -4.90
CA VAL A 39 -6.09 8.79 -5.59
C VAL A 39 -5.69 9.96 -6.50
N LYS A 40 -4.50 10.51 -6.28
CA LYS A 40 -4.10 11.76 -6.95
C LYS A 40 -4.19 11.66 -8.46
N ALA A 41 -4.86 12.65 -9.06
CA ALA A 41 -5.11 12.76 -10.50
C ALA A 41 -6.00 11.64 -11.08
N MET A 42 -6.80 10.94 -10.27
CA MET A 42 -7.71 9.87 -10.70
C MET A 42 -9.13 10.15 -10.21
N THR A 43 -10.11 9.95 -11.08
CA THR A 43 -11.51 9.83 -10.68
C THR A 43 -11.82 8.38 -10.27
N PRO A 44 -12.92 8.11 -9.53
CA PRO A 44 -13.38 6.73 -9.31
C PRO A 44 -13.57 5.95 -10.61
N GLN A 45 -14.06 6.58 -11.68
CA GLN A 45 -14.19 5.95 -12.99
C GLN A 45 -12.83 5.50 -13.54
N ASN A 46 -11.80 6.35 -13.47
CA ASN A 46 -10.45 5.94 -13.90
C ASN A 46 -9.92 4.74 -13.11
N LEU A 47 -10.23 4.65 -11.80
CA LEU A 47 -9.85 3.50 -10.98
C LEU A 47 -10.60 2.22 -11.39
N HIS A 48 -11.88 2.33 -11.77
CA HIS A 48 -12.62 1.21 -12.35
C HIS A 48 -12.04 0.77 -13.70
N ASP A 49 -11.71 1.71 -14.57
CA ASP A 49 -11.17 1.45 -15.92
C ASP A 49 -9.83 0.71 -15.85
N ILE A 50 -8.97 1.04 -14.89
CA ILE A 50 -7.71 0.30 -14.66
C ILE A 50 -7.89 -0.98 -13.84
N LYS A 51 -9.14 -1.36 -13.52
CA LYS A 51 -9.50 -2.56 -12.74
C LYS A 51 -8.92 -2.60 -11.32
N ALA A 52 -8.79 -1.44 -10.67
CA ALA A 52 -8.47 -1.41 -9.24
C ALA A 52 -9.58 -2.10 -8.44
N GLN A 53 -9.19 -2.97 -7.51
CA GLN A 53 -10.13 -3.77 -6.72
C GLN A 53 -10.32 -3.23 -5.31
N ILE A 54 -9.33 -2.49 -4.81
CA ILE A 54 -9.28 -1.90 -3.48
C ILE A 54 -8.40 -0.65 -3.55
N ILE A 55 -8.69 0.33 -2.72
CA ILE A 55 -7.85 1.52 -2.52
C ILE A 55 -7.46 1.66 -1.05
N LEU A 56 -6.41 2.45 -0.80
CA LEU A 56 -5.98 2.78 0.55
C LEU A 56 -6.28 4.25 0.87
N GLY A 57 -6.90 4.51 2.04
CA GLY A 57 -7.09 5.84 2.62
C GLY A 57 -6.14 6.06 3.80
N ASN A 58 -5.65 7.30 3.99
CA ASN A 58 -4.79 7.60 5.13
C ASN A 58 -5.58 8.21 6.28
N THR A 59 -5.69 7.47 7.37
CA THR A 59 -6.42 7.82 8.59
C THR A 59 -6.05 9.18 9.16
N TYR A 60 -4.75 9.45 9.31
CA TYR A 60 -4.25 10.74 9.79
C TYR A 60 -4.75 11.93 8.98
N HIS A 61 -4.63 11.85 7.66
CA HIS A 61 -5.01 12.93 6.75
C HIS A 61 -6.52 13.16 6.73
N LEU A 62 -7.31 12.09 6.71
CA LEU A 62 -8.77 12.15 6.70
C LEU A 62 -9.34 12.63 8.03
N TRP A 63 -8.73 12.26 9.15
CA TRP A 63 -9.07 12.78 10.47
C TRP A 63 -8.87 14.29 10.56
N LEU A 64 -7.74 14.80 10.05
CA LEU A 64 -7.45 16.24 10.07
C LEU A 64 -8.27 17.03 9.04
N ARG A 65 -8.56 16.45 7.89
CA ARG A 65 -9.32 17.09 6.80
C ARG A 65 -9.95 16.03 5.87
N PRO A 66 -11.26 16.00 5.70
CA PRO A 66 -12.25 17.00 6.09
C PRO A 66 -12.63 16.99 7.57
N GLY A 67 -12.20 15.98 8.34
CA GLY A 67 -12.62 15.74 9.70
C GLY A 67 -13.71 14.67 9.79
N LEU A 68 -13.82 14.06 10.97
CA LEU A 68 -14.72 12.90 11.14
C LEU A 68 -16.20 13.25 11.03
N GLU A 69 -16.59 14.43 11.53
CA GLU A 69 -17.98 14.90 11.50
C GLU A 69 -18.54 14.94 10.06
N VAL A 70 -17.71 15.35 9.09
CA VAL A 70 -18.12 15.38 7.68
C VAL A 70 -18.30 13.96 7.14
N ILE A 71 -17.35 13.07 7.40
CA ILE A 71 -17.39 11.68 6.88
C ILE A 71 -18.53 10.89 7.50
N GLU A 72 -18.80 11.11 8.78
CA GLU A 72 -19.90 10.46 9.51
C GLU A 72 -21.28 10.78 8.91
N GLN A 73 -21.48 12.01 8.38
CA GLN A 73 -22.72 12.40 7.70
C GLN A 73 -22.99 11.56 6.42
N PHE A 74 -21.95 10.99 5.82
CA PHE A 74 -22.06 10.08 4.67
C PHE A 74 -22.09 8.59 5.06
N GLY A 75 -21.98 8.26 6.35
CA GLY A 75 -21.89 6.87 6.81
C GLY A 75 -20.54 6.19 6.55
N GLY A 76 -19.52 6.94 6.14
CA GLY A 76 -18.16 6.47 5.90
C GLY A 76 -17.56 6.97 4.59
N LEU A 77 -16.36 6.47 4.27
CA LEU A 77 -15.60 6.90 3.08
C LEU A 77 -16.25 6.51 1.77
N HIS A 78 -16.88 5.34 1.68
CA HIS A 78 -17.40 4.81 0.42
C HIS A 78 -18.37 5.79 -0.26
N ASP A 79 -19.37 6.25 0.45
CA ASP A 79 -20.34 7.23 -0.08
C ASP A 79 -19.72 8.62 -0.20
N PHE A 80 -18.86 9.01 0.75
CA PHE A 80 -18.19 10.32 0.70
C PHE A 80 -17.35 10.51 -0.57
N ILE A 81 -16.66 9.45 -1.04
CA ILE A 81 -15.79 9.52 -2.22
C ILE A 81 -16.37 8.86 -3.48
N SER A 82 -17.60 8.35 -3.40
CA SER A 82 -18.27 7.61 -4.49
C SER A 82 -17.46 6.39 -4.98
N TRP A 83 -16.93 5.61 -4.03
CA TRP A 83 -16.20 4.38 -4.30
C TRP A 83 -16.93 3.18 -3.69
N ASN A 84 -17.33 2.22 -4.53
CA ASN A 84 -18.20 1.10 -4.16
C ASN A 84 -17.47 -0.24 -3.98
N LYS A 85 -16.15 -0.23 -3.93
CA LYS A 85 -15.30 -1.42 -3.70
C LYS A 85 -14.55 -1.30 -2.37
N PRO A 86 -13.85 -2.35 -1.93
CA PRO A 86 -13.11 -2.32 -0.67
C PRO A 86 -12.17 -1.13 -0.49
N ILE A 87 -12.05 -0.70 0.77
CA ILE A 87 -11.09 0.31 1.23
C ILE A 87 -10.30 -0.28 2.40
N LEU A 88 -8.98 -0.10 2.38
CA LEU A 88 -8.12 -0.26 3.54
C LEU A 88 -7.74 1.13 4.07
N THR A 89 -7.77 1.33 5.40
CA THR A 89 -7.18 2.51 6.03
C THR A 89 -5.97 2.13 6.86
N ASP A 90 -4.89 2.94 6.78
CA ASP A 90 -3.76 2.80 7.68
C ASP A 90 -4.13 3.22 9.12
N SER A 91 -3.22 3.00 10.08
CA SER A 91 -3.45 3.37 11.48
C SER A 91 -3.31 4.88 11.77
N GLY A 92 -2.68 5.63 10.86
CA GLY A 92 -2.25 7.02 11.07
C GLY A 92 -0.92 7.17 11.82
N GLY A 93 -0.38 6.09 12.38
CA GLY A 93 0.85 6.12 13.18
C GLY A 93 2.07 6.60 12.39
N PHE A 94 2.31 6.02 11.22
CA PHE A 94 3.47 6.39 10.39
C PHE A 94 3.51 7.89 10.06
N GLN A 95 2.37 8.51 9.74
CA GLN A 95 2.29 9.94 9.42
C GLN A 95 2.57 10.79 10.64
N VAL A 96 2.05 10.42 11.81
CA VAL A 96 2.36 11.11 13.07
C VAL A 96 3.85 11.01 13.38
N PHE A 97 4.47 9.84 13.14
CA PHE A 97 5.89 9.63 13.42
C PHE A 97 6.82 10.28 12.38
N SER A 98 6.41 10.37 11.11
CA SER A 98 7.26 10.88 10.02
C SER A 98 7.09 12.37 9.74
N LEU A 99 5.90 12.96 9.98
CA LEU A 99 5.56 14.32 9.57
C LEU A 99 5.51 15.33 10.72
N SER A 100 5.66 14.88 11.97
CA SER A 100 5.53 15.76 13.14
C SER A 100 6.89 16.04 13.78
N ASP A 101 7.38 17.28 13.63
CA ASP A 101 8.66 17.72 14.22
C ASP A 101 8.63 17.81 15.76
N MET A 102 7.45 17.95 16.36
CA MET A 102 7.24 18.02 17.82
C MET A 102 6.25 16.96 18.26
N ARG A 103 6.73 15.73 18.39
CA ARG A 103 5.95 14.60 18.90
C ARG A 103 6.46 14.17 20.27
N LYS A 104 5.55 13.74 21.12
CA LYS A 104 5.87 13.06 22.37
C LYS A 104 5.21 11.71 22.38
N LEU A 105 6.04 10.66 22.28
CA LEU A 105 5.62 9.26 22.34
C LEU A 105 5.61 8.80 23.80
N THR A 106 4.54 8.15 24.20
CA THR A 106 4.37 7.50 25.51
C THR A 106 3.69 6.15 25.32
N GLU A 107 3.57 5.35 26.38
CA GLU A 107 2.84 4.08 26.36
C GLU A 107 1.35 4.27 26.00
N GLU A 108 0.77 5.39 26.39
CA GLU A 108 -0.64 5.71 26.13
C GLU A 108 -0.90 6.04 24.66
N GLY A 109 0.08 6.63 23.96
CA GLY A 109 -0.06 7.09 22.59
C GLY A 109 0.93 8.19 22.23
N CYS A 110 0.66 8.90 21.16
CA CYS A 110 1.50 9.96 20.64
C CYS A 110 0.79 11.31 20.66
N THR A 111 1.40 12.30 21.32
CA THR A 111 0.97 13.70 21.25
C THR A 111 1.76 14.43 20.16
N PHE A 112 1.08 15.19 19.32
CA PHE A 112 1.70 15.95 18.22
C PHE A 112 0.94 17.26 17.95
N LYS A 113 1.50 18.11 17.09
CA LYS A 113 0.82 19.33 16.64
C LYS A 113 0.20 19.12 15.26
N SER A 114 -1.04 19.55 15.10
CA SER A 114 -1.71 19.58 13.80
C SER A 114 -0.96 20.49 12.82
N PRO A 115 -0.60 20.04 11.62
CA PRO A 115 0.04 20.87 10.60
C PRO A 115 -0.95 21.88 9.97
N ILE A 116 -2.25 21.79 10.26
CA ILE A 116 -3.28 22.65 9.69
C ILE A 116 -3.42 23.95 10.49
N ASN A 117 -3.51 23.82 11.81
CA ASN A 117 -3.85 24.94 12.71
C ASN A 117 -2.95 25.02 13.96
N GLY A 118 -2.01 24.09 14.12
CA GLY A 118 -1.09 24.06 15.27
C GLY A 118 -1.68 23.47 16.55
N ASP A 119 -2.93 23.04 16.55
CA ASP A 119 -3.58 22.44 17.73
C ASP A 119 -2.83 21.19 18.21
N LYS A 120 -2.82 21.01 19.53
CA LYS A 120 -2.26 19.83 20.16
C LYS A 120 -3.24 18.68 20.03
N LEU A 121 -2.83 17.62 19.37
CA LEU A 121 -3.59 16.41 19.15
C LEU A 121 -2.94 15.22 19.84
N PHE A 122 -3.75 14.20 20.10
CA PHE A 122 -3.32 12.93 20.69
C PHE A 122 -3.89 11.75 19.90
N LEU A 123 -3.02 10.82 19.51
CA LEU A 123 -3.38 9.58 18.85
C LEU A 123 -3.01 8.40 19.76
N SER A 124 -3.99 7.57 20.09
CA SER A 124 -3.81 6.31 20.80
C SER A 124 -4.38 5.16 19.99
N PRO A 125 -4.11 3.88 20.37
CA PRO A 125 -4.78 2.74 19.75
C PRO A 125 -6.31 2.89 19.69
N GLU A 126 -6.94 3.30 20.78
CA GLU A 126 -8.38 3.48 20.88
C GLU A 126 -8.90 4.58 19.97
N ILE A 127 -8.18 5.69 19.89
CA ILE A 127 -8.54 6.82 19.04
C ILE A 127 -8.38 6.43 17.56
N SER A 128 -7.30 5.73 17.19
CA SER A 128 -7.10 5.23 15.83
C SER A 128 -8.24 4.28 15.42
N MET A 129 -8.66 3.36 16.28
CA MET A 129 -9.77 2.47 16.01
C MET A 129 -11.10 3.22 15.86
N LYS A 130 -11.35 4.22 16.71
CA LYS A 130 -12.53 5.09 16.56
C LYS A 130 -12.53 5.84 15.22
N ILE A 131 -11.40 6.41 14.83
CA ILE A 131 -11.29 7.11 13.54
C ILE A 131 -11.58 6.15 12.40
N GLN A 132 -10.92 4.98 12.34
CA GLN A 132 -11.11 4.01 11.28
C GLN A 132 -12.53 3.41 11.26
N THR A 133 -13.21 3.36 12.41
CA THR A 133 -14.63 2.96 12.49
C THR A 133 -15.54 4.00 11.84
N VAL A 134 -15.28 5.30 12.05
CA VAL A 134 -16.02 6.37 11.37
C VAL A 134 -15.73 6.38 9.86
N LEU A 135 -14.47 6.13 9.46
CA LEU A 135 -14.10 5.97 8.06
C LEU A 135 -14.78 4.76 7.39
N ASN A 136 -15.19 3.77 8.18
CA ASN A 136 -15.90 2.55 7.76
C ASN A 136 -15.14 1.78 6.67
N SER A 137 -13.81 1.68 6.81
CA SER A 137 -12.98 0.90 5.89
C SER A 137 -13.18 -0.60 6.09
N ASP A 138 -13.12 -1.38 5.01
CA ASP A 138 -13.23 -2.85 5.05
C ASP A 138 -12.09 -3.51 5.81
N ILE A 139 -10.90 -2.90 5.74
CA ILE A 139 -9.71 -3.33 6.48
C ILE A 139 -9.16 -2.13 7.22
N ALA A 140 -9.11 -2.21 8.54
CA ALA A 140 -8.43 -1.30 9.44
C ALA A 140 -7.08 -1.88 9.87
N MET A 141 -6.14 -1.01 10.24
CA MET A 141 -4.81 -1.41 10.74
C MET A 141 -4.68 -1.07 12.22
N GLN A 142 -4.06 -1.96 13.01
CA GLN A 142 -3.67 -1.64 14.38
C GLN A 142 -2.79 -0.39 14.42
N LEU A 143 -2.78 0.36 15.52
CA LEU A 143 -1.75 1.37 15.73
C LEU A 143 -0.44 0.68 16.15
N ASP A 144 0.66 1.07 15.50
CA ASP A 144 2.00 0.56 15.74
C ASP A 144 3.02 1.69 15.78
N GLU A 145 4.20 1.44 16.31
CA GLU A 145 5.36 2.32 16.17
C GLU A 145 6.27 1.81 15.06
N CYS A 146 6.42 2.60 14.01
CA CYS A 146 7.35 2.32 12.92
C CYS A 146 8.72 2.95 13.24
N THR A 147 9.72 2.12 13.52
CA THR A 147 11.10 2.57 13.73
C THR A 147 11.81 2.85 12.41
N PRO A 148 12.79 3.80 12.40
CA PRO A 148 13.67 3.98 11.24
C PRO A 148 14.44 2.69 10.91
N GLY A 149 14.83 2.50 9.63
CA GLY A 149 15.61 1.35 9.19
C GLY A 149 16.98 1.21 9.86
N GLU A 150 17.54 2.30 10.38
CA GLU A 150 18.80 2.36 11.12
C GLU A 150 18.66 2.17 12.64
N ALA A 151 17.46 1.82 13.12
CA ALA A 151 17.22 1.65 14.55
C ALA A 151 18.17 0.59 15.18
N THR A 152 18.71 0.92 16.34
CA THR A 152 19.50 -0.04 17.10
C THR A 152 18.62 -1.21 17.58
N ARG A 153 19.23 -2.36 17.88
CA ARG A 153 18.51 -3.52 18.38
C ARG A 153 17.65 -3.19 19.60
N GLU A 154 18.21 -2.46 20.56
CA GLU A 154 17.48 -2.05 21.77
C GLU A 154 16.26 -1.16 21.45
N GLN A 155 16.42 -0.22 20.51
CA GLN A 155 15.31 0.62 20.05
C GLN A 155 14.23 -0.23 19.35
N ALA A 156 14.64 -1.13 18.47
CA ALA A 156 13.73 -2.01 17.73
C ALA A 156 12.95 -2.94 18.69
N GLU A 157 13.61 -3.50 19.68
CA GLU A 157 12.99 -4.38 20.68
C GLU A 157 11.99 -3.61 21.55
N LYS A 158 12.36 -2.43 22.04
CA LYS A 158 11.46 -1.57 22.82
C LYS A 158 10.21 -1.15 22.03
N SER A 159 10.40 -0.76 20.81
CA SER A 159 9.31 -0.38 19.87
C SER A 159 8.39 -1.57 19.57
N LEU A 160 8.98 -2.72 19.31
CA LEU A 160 8.25 -3.97 19.11
C LEU A 160 7.34 -4.31 20.29
N GLN A 161 7.88 -4.28 21.51
CA GLN A 161 7.08 -4.58 22.71
C GLN A 161 5.93 -3.59 22.91
N MET A 162 6.14 -2.31 22.64
CA MET A 162 5.09 -1.31 22.67
C MET A 162 4.04 -1.57 21.57
N SER A 163 4.48 -1.87 20.36
CA SER A 163 3.56 -2.18 19.24
C SER A 163 2.70 -3.41 19.52
N LEU A 164 3.22 -4.43 20.23
CA LEU A 164 2.41 -5.59 20.65
C LEU A 164 1.35 -5.21 21.69
N ARG A 165 1.69 -4.39 22.69
CA ARG A 165 0.69 -3.90 23.65
C ARG A 165 -0.36 -3.00 22.98
N TRP A 166 0.06 -2.20 22.01
CA TRP A 166 -0.87 -1.40 21.19
C TRP A 166 -1.73 -2.25 20.26
N ALA A 167 -1.21 -3.39 19.80
CA ALA A 167 -2.00 -4.37 19.04
C ALA A 167 -3.16 -4.93 19.88
N GLU A 168 -2.89 -5.34 21.12
CA GLU A 168 -3.90 -5.81 22.05
C GLU A 168 -4.95 -4.73 22.35
N ARG A 169 -4.52 -3.48 22.62
CA ARG A 169 -5.40 -2.34 22.85
C ARG A 169 -6.23 -1.99 21.62
N SER A 170 -5.62 -2.01 20.43
CA SER A 170 -6.32 -1.78 19.15
C SER A 170 -7.40 -2.83 18.94
N LYS A 171 -7.08 -4.11 19.13
CA LYS A 171 -8.04 -5.19 18.97
C LYS A 171 -9.22 -5.05 19.93
N LYS A 172 -8.93 -4.83 21.23
CA LYS A 172 -9.97 -4.61 22.22
C LYS A 172 -10.88 -3.43 21.88
N ALA A 173 -10.28 -2.29 21.50
CA ALA A 173 -11.06 -1.12 21.14
C ALA A 173 -11.92 -1.34 19.87
N PHE A 174 -11.39 -2.06 18.88
CA PHE A 174 -12.13 -2.41 17.67
C PHE A 174 -13.34 -3.31 17.95
N GLU A 175 -13.17 -4.29 18.85
CA GLU A 175 -14.25 -5.17 19.33
C GLU A 175 -15.29 -4.40 20.16
N ASP A 176 -14.85 -3.56 21.09
CA ASP A 176 -15.74 -2.72 21.93
C ASP A 176 -16.60 -1.75 21.08
N LEU A 177 -16.07 -1.30 19.94
CA LEU A 177 -16.81 -0.48 18.96
C LEU A 177 -17.78 -1.28 18.09
N ASN A 178 -17.83 -2.61 18.23
CA ASN A 178 -18.63 -3.51 17.40
C ASN A 178 -18.41 -3.29 15.90
N ASN A 179 -17.17 -3.00 15.48
CA ASN A 179 -16.85 -2.75 14.09
C ASN A 179 -17.03 -4.05 13.26
N PRO A 180 -17.85 -4.07 12.21
CA PRO A 180 -18.16 -5.27 11.44
C PRO A 180 -17.05 -5.65 10.42
N ASN A 181 -16.04 -4.81 10.27
CA ASN A 181 -14.97 -4.95 9.27
C ASN A 181 -13.80 -5.78 9.83
N ALA A 182 -12.67 -5.80 9.13
CA ALA A 182 -11.48 -6.56 9.54
C ALA A 182 -10.41 -5.64 10.14
N LEU A 183 -9.68 -6.14 11.15
CA LEU A 183 -8.53 -5.47 11.72
C LEU A 183 -7.27 -6.30 11.47
N PHE A 184 -6.23 -5.72 10.83
CA PHE A 184 -4.94 -6.37 10.60
C PHE A 184 -3.93 -6.01 11.67
N GLY A 185 -3.12 -7.01 12.06
CA GLY A 185 -1.94 -6.83 12.88
C GLY A 185 -0.73 -6.44 12.02
N ILE A 186 0.25 -5.75 12.62
CA ILE A 186 1.46 -5.29 11.92
C ILE A 186 2.70 -5.89 12.57
N VAL A 187 3.44 -6.70 11.79
CA VAL A 187 4.73 -7.27 12.19
C VAL A 187 5.80 -6.19 12.10
N GLN A 188 6.39 -5.84 13.23
CA GLN A 188 7.52 -4.92 13.36
C GLN A 188 8.79 -5.67 13.77
N GLY A 189 9.93 -4.97 13.96
CA GLY A 189 11.20 -5.57 14.40
C GLY A 189 12.42 -5.02 13.64
N ALA A 190 12.27 -3.90 12.92
CA ALA A 190 13.32 -3.27 12.11
C ALA A 190 14.04 -4.29 11.21
N MET A 191 15.39 -4.28 11.17
CA MET A 191 16.18 -5.20 10.34
C MET A 191 16.71 -6.42 11.13
N TYR A 192 15.95 -6.88 12.17
CA TYR A 192 16.31 -8.02 13.02
C TYR A 192 15.29 -9.16 12.84
N GLU A 193 15.75 -10.26 12.26
CA GLU A 193 14.89 -11.42 11.90
C GLU A 193 14.20 -12.02 13.11
N ASP A 194 14.96 -12.22 14.20
CA ASP A 194 14.43 -12.76 15.45
C ASP A 194 13.40 -11.85 16.13
N LEU A 195 13.56 -10.54 16.03
CA LEU A 195 12.55 -9.59 16.53
C LEU A 195 11.27 -9.64 15.68
N ARG A 196 11.39 -9.79 14.36
CA ARG A 196 10.21 -9.97 13.49
C ARG A 196 9.47 -11.27 13.77
N GLU A 197 10.20 -12.35 14.02
CA GLU A 197 9.60 -13.61 14.46
C GLU A 197 8.91 -13.46 15.82
N GLN A 198 9.53 -12.76 16.77
CA GLN A 198 8.92 -12.45 18.08
C GLN A 198 7.64 -11.62 17.91
N SER A 199 7.65 -10.61 17.04
CA SER A 199 6.47 -9.81 16.69
C SER A 199 5.35 -10.69 16.17
N LEU A 200 5.66 -11.53 15.19
CA LEU A 200 4.68 -12.44 14.58
C LEU A 200 4.06 -13.37 15.64
N ARG A 201 4.86 -14.01 16.46
CA ARG A 201 4.35 -14.90 17.53
C ARG A 201 3.43 -14.18 18.52
N GLY A 202 3.74 -12.92 18.88
CA GLY A 202 2.85 -12.10 19.71
C GLY A 202 1.51 -11.77 19.03
N LEU A 203 1.54 -11.45 17.74
CA LEU A 203 0.33 -11.16 16.97
C LEU A 203 -0.52 -12.41 16.71
N GLU A 204 0.08 -13.58 16.55
CA GLU A 204 -0.65 -14.85 16.40
C GLU A 204 -1.51 -15.17 17.64
N GLN A 205 -1.05 -14.83 18.83
CA GLN A 205 -1.83 -14.99 20.08
C GLN A 205 -3.06 -14.08 20.12
N LEU A 206 -3.02 -12.96 19.41
CA LEU A 206 -4.13 -12.00 19.30
C LEU A 206 -5.10 -12.37 18.18
N ASP A 207 -4.77 -13.31 17.31
CA ASP A 207 -5.60 -13.84 16.23
C ASP A 207 -6.25 -12.77 15.33
N PHE A 208 -5.43 -11.91 14.73
CA PHE A 208 -5.89 -10.99 13.69
C PHE A 208 -6.28 -11.75 12.41
N PRO A 209 -7.34 -11.34 11.68
CA PRO A 209 -7.78 -11.98 10.43
C PRO A 209 -6.79 -11.81 9.26
N GLY A 210 -5.83 -10.90 9.36
CA GLY A 210 -4.75 -10.69 8.41
C GLY A 210 -3.55 -10.05 9.08
N LEU A 211 -2.38 -10.17 8.45
CA LEU A 211 -1.12 -9.65 8.97
C LEU A 211 -0.41 -8.79 7.93
N ALA A 212 0.12 -7.66 8.38
CA ALA A 212 0.98 -6.80 7.56
C ALA A 212 2.43 -6.89 8.00
N ILE A 213 3.35 -6.69 7.06
CA ILE A 213 4.77 -6.51 7.28
C ILE A 213 5.02 -5.00 7.24
N GLY A 214 5.24 -4.40 8.40
CA GLY A 214 5.57 -2.98 8.54
C GLY A 214 7.06 -2.73 8.72
N GLY A 215 7.46 -1.46 8.78
CA GLY A 215 8.83 -1.05 9.06
C GLY A 215 9.85 -1.48 8.01
N LEU A 216 9.44 -1.59 6.75
CA LEU A 216 10.30 -1.74 5.58
C LEU A 216 10.11 -0.56 4.63
N SER A 217 11.12 -0.27 3.80
CA SER A 217 11.18 0.94 2.95
C SER A 217 11.15 2.26 3.76
N VAL A 218 11.80 2.25 4.92
CA VAL A 218 11.89 3.37 5.87
C VAL A 218 13.33 3.90 6.03
N GLY A 219 14.14 3.74 4.98
CA GLY A 219 15.51 4.24 4.90
C GLY A 219 16.60 3.16 4.81
N GLU A 220 16.27 1.90 5.01
CA GLU A 220 17.21 0.80 4.84
C GLU A 220 17.61 0.58 3.38
N PRO A 221 18.82 0.03 3.10
CA PRO A 221 19.21 -0.40 1.77
C PRO A 221 18.29 -1.50 1.24
N LYS A 222 17.98 -1.48 -0.06
CA LYS A 222 17.10 -2.48 -0.70
C LYS A 222 17.49 -3.95 -0.42
N PRO A 223 18.76 -4.35 -0.39
CA PRO A 223 19.15 -5.72 -0.01
C PRO A 223 18.69 -6.13 1.39
N GLU A 224 18.65 -5.20 2.36
CA GLU A 224 18.16 -5.47 3.72
C GLU A 224 16.65 -5.68 3.74
N MET A 225 15.89 -4.85 3.03
CA MET A 225 14.45 -5.08 2.83
C MET A 225 14.19 -6.49 2.27
N TYR A 226 14.93 -6.88 1.24
CA TYR A 226 14.82 -8.20 0.63
C TYR A 226 15.22 -9.33 1.59
N ARG A 227 16.24 -9.11 2.42
CA ARG A 227 16.63 -10.07 3.46
C ARG A 227 15.49 -10.29 4.46
N MET A 228 14.85 -9.21 4.90
CA MET A 228 13.70 -9.31 5.80
C MET A 228 12.52 -10.05 5.17
N LEU A 229 12.20 -9.78 3.90
CA LEU A 229 11.12 -10.49 3.21
C LEU A 229 11.39 -11.99 3.08
N ARG A 230 12.65 -12.39 2.80
CA ARG A 230 13.04 -13.80 2.79
C ARG A 230 12.90 -14.48 4.16
N ALA A 231 13.18 -13.76 5.23
CA ALA A 231 13.07 -14.29 6.59
C ALA A 231 11.62 -14.38 7.06
N VAL A 232 10.82 -13.34 6.79
CA VAL A 232 9.45 -13.22 7.35
C VAL A 232 8.41 -13.95 6.49
N GLY A 233 8.51 -13.88 5.16
CA GLY A 233 7.51 -14.45 4.26
C GLY A 233 7.19 -15.93 4.55
N PRO A 234 8.18 -16.82 4.68
CA PRO A 234 7.94 -18.26 4.91
C PRO A 234 7.32 -18.60 6.26
N ILE A 235 7.40 -17.73 7.26
CA ILE A 235 6.88 -17.99 8.61
C ILE A 235 5.50 -17.36 8.86
N LEU A 236 4.99 -16.57 7.93
CA LEU A 236 3.62 -16.00 8.01
C LEU A 236 2.57 -17.11 7.90
N PRO A 237 1.46 -17.05 8.67
CA PRO A 237 0.45 -18.09 8.69
C PRO A 237 -0.30 -18.20 7.35
N GLU A 238 -0.27 -19.38 6.74
CA GLU A 238 -0.75 -19.63 5.38
C GLU A 238 -2.25 -19.33 5.18
N HIS A 239 -3.04 -19.44 6.24
CA HIS A 239 -4.49 -19.25 6.22
C HIS A 239 -4.92 -17.78 6.36
N LYS A 240 -3.97 -16.84 6.43
CA LYS A 240 -4.23 -15.40 6.55
C LYS A 240 -3.67 -14.64 5.34
N PRO A 241 -4.27 -13.52 4.90
CA PRO A 241 -3.67 -12.65 3.90
C PRO A 241 -2.48 -11.89 4.48
N HIS A 242 -1.47 -11.65 3.62
CA HIS A 242 -0.22 -10.97 3.97
C HIS A 242 -0.10 -9.66 3.20
N TYR A 243 0.08 -8.56 3.92
CA TYR A 243 0.19 -7.22 3.35
C TYR A 243 1.57 -6.63 3.60
N LEU A 244 2.28 -6.22 2.54
CA LEU A 244 3.54 -5.47 2.63
C LEU A 244 3.26 -3.98 2.47
N MET A 245 3.49 -3.23 3.55
CA MET A 245 3.12 -1.81 3.64
C MET A 245 4.14 -0.90 2.94
N GLY A 246 3.64 0.02 2.12
CA GLY A 246 4.41 1.13 1.53
C GLY A 246 5.46 0.76 0.48
N VAL A 247 5.43 -0.45 -0.07
CA VAL A 247 6.40 -0.98 -1.05
C VAL A 247 5.70 -1.29 -2.37
N GLY A 248 6.19 -1.00 -3.53
CA GLY A 248 7.44 -0.38 -3.93
C GLY A 248 7.52 -0.23 -5.45
N THR A 249 8.71 -0.45 -6.05
CA THR A 249 8.87 -0.51 -7.51
C THR A 249 8.22 -1.76 -8.11
N PRO A 250 7.99 -1.84 -9.44
CA PRO A 250 7.50 -3.08 -10.05
C PRO A 250 8.31 -4.32 -9.68
N GLU A 251 9.62 -4.19 -9.60
CA GLU A 251 10.54 -5.27 -9.20
C GLU A 251 10.33 -5.70 -7.74
N ASP A 252 10.06 -4.73 -6.84
CA ASP A 252 9.80 -5.01 -5.43
C ASP A 252 8.48 -5.77 -5.23
N LEU A 253 7.45 -5.44 -6.03
CA LEU A 253 6.18 -6.15 -6.01
C LEU A 253 6.35 -7.62 -6.42
N VAL A 254 7.08 -7.85 -7.52
CA VAL A 254 7.39 -9.20 -8.00
C VAL A 254 8.19 -9.98 -6.95
N TYR A 255 9.17 -9.34 -6.33
CA TYR A 255 9.96 -9.94 -5.26
C TYR A 255 9.09 -10.28 -4.03
N GLY A 256 8.21 -9.38 -3.61
CA GLY A 256 7.29 -9.60 -2.50
C GLY A 256 6.33 -10.77 -2.75
N VAL A 257 5.73 -10.84 -3.95
CA VAL A 257 4.87 -11.98 -4.34
C VAL A 257 5.64 -13.30 -4.32
N ALA A 258 6.89 -13.32 -4.81
CA ALA A 258 7.76 -14.49 -4.76
C ALA A 258 8.03 -14.98 -3.33
N HIS A 259 7.81 -14.13 -2.32
CA HIS A 259 8.03 -14.43 -0.89
C HIS A 259 6.71 -14.45 -0.08
N GLY A 260 5.56 -14.66 -0.74
CA GLY A 260 4.29 -14.95 -0.09
C GLY A 260 3.46 -13.72 0.31
N VAL A 261 3.75 -12.54 -0.24
CA VAL A 261 2.94 -11.33 -0.02
C VAL A 261 1.73 -11.32 -0.96
N ASP A 262 0.57 -10.99 -0.41
CA ASP A 262 -0.71 -10.97 -1.12
C ASP A 262 -1.19 -9.54 -1.47
N MET A 263 -0.83 -8.54 -0.67
CA MET A 263 -1.33 -7.17 -0.79
C MET A 263 -0.19 -6.16 -0.71
N PHE A 264 -0.30 -5.09 -1.49
CA PHE A 264 0.70 -4.02 -1.58
C PHE A 264 0.02 -2.67 -1.71
N ASP A 265 0.67 -1.64 -1.17
CA ASP A 265 0.42 -0.23 -1.49
C ASP A 265 1.73 0.50 -1.69
N CYS A 266 1.70 1.56 -2.46
CA CYS A 266 2.81 2.52 -2.53
C CYS A 266 2.34 3.83 -3.19
N VAL A 267 2.86 4.95 -2.71
CA VAL A 267 2.64 6.26 -3.36
C VAL A 267 3.46 6.44 -4.64
N MET A 268 4.44 5.56 -4.86
CA MET A 268 5.41 5.69 -5.94
C MET A 268 4.79 5.78 -7.33
N PRO A 269 3.84 4.91 -7.76
CA PRO A 269 3.29 5.00 -9.11
C PRO A 269 2.62 6.34 -9.39
N THR A 270 1.87 6.89 -8.44
CA THR A 270 1.19 8.19 -8.60
C THR A 270 2.15 9.37 -8.43
N ARG A 271 3.07 9.31 -7.45
CA ARG A 271 4.07 10.36 -7.23
C ARG A 271 5.03 10.47 -8.41
N ASN A 272 5.56 9.35 -8.87
CA ASN A 272 6.49 9.31 -9.99
C ASN A 272 5.82 9.77 -11.30
N ALA A 273 4.57 9.38 -11.55
CA ALA A 273 3.81 9.83 -12.71
C ALA A 273 3.72 11.36 -12.79
N ARG A 274 3.36 12.02 -11.70
CA ARG A 274 3.29 13.49 -11.63
C ARG A 274 4.66 14.16 -11.81
N ASN A 275 5.75 13.45 -11.49
CA ASN A 275 7.13 13.90 -11.71
C ASN A 275 7.70 13.44 -13.06
N GLY A 276 6.88 12.91 -13.95
CA GLY A 276 7.27 12.48 -15.28
C GLY A 276 8.14 11.23 -15.32
N TRP A 277 8.03 10.37 -14.31
CA TRP A 277 8.69 9.06 -14.26
C TRP A 277 7.66 7.95 -14.42
N LEU A 278 7.75 7.21 -15.51
CA LEU A 278 6.76 6.24 -15.95
C LEU A 278 7.36 4.85 -16.04
N PHE A 279 6.60 3.86 -15.57
CA PHE A 279 7.00 2.46 -15.60
C PHE A 279 6.38 1.77 -16.82
N THR A 280 7.18 1.05 -17.59
CA THR A 280 6.71 0.26 -18.73
C THR A 280 7.18 -1.18 -18.62
N ARG A 281 6.68 -2.05 -19.48
CA ARG A 281 7.15 -3.44 -19.59
C ARG A 281 8.66 -3.53 -19.85
N PHE A 282 9.23 -2.56 -20.54
CA PHE A 282 10.62 -2.59 -21.01
C PHE A 282 11.55 -1.65 -20.25
N GLY A 283 11.14 -1.14 -19.11
CA GLY A 283 11.95 -0.25 -18.27
C GLY A 283 11.24 1.06 -17.97
N ASP A 284 12.00 2.06 -17.53
CA ASP A 284 11.47 3.33 -17.08
C ASP A 284 11.63 4.43 -18.12
N ILE A 285 10.59 5.27 -18.26
CA ILE A 285 10.60 6.47 -19.09
C ILE A 285 10.66 7.70 -18.21
N LYS A 286 11.61 8.59 -18.48
CA LYS A 286 11.64 9.95 -17.94
C LYS A 286 11.05 10.88 -19.01
N ILE A 287 9.74 11.09 -19.00
CA ILE A 287 9.02 11.80 -20.07
C ILE A 287 9.50 13.24 -20.28
N LYS A 288 10.11 13.85 -19.25
CA LYS A 288 10.72 15.19 -19.32
C LYS A 288 11.96 15.29 -20.24
N ASN A 289 12.57 14.17 -20.61
CA ASN A 289 13.80 14.14 -21.39
C ASN A 289 13.51 14.59 -22.84
N ALA A 290 14.42 15.39 -23.41
CA ALA A 290 14.28 15.99 -24.74
C ALA A 290 14.11 14.98 -25.88
N LYS A 291 14.64 13.74 -25.73
CA LYS A 291 14.47 12.67 -26.72
C LYS A 291 13.00 12.34 -27.03
N HIS A 292 12.08 12.62 -26.10
CA HIS A 292 10.66 12.35 -26.29
C HIS A 292 9.90 13.46 -27.03
N LYS A 293 10.52 14.60 -27.30
CA LYS A 293 9.89 15.76 -27.95
C LYS A 293 9.25 15.43 -29.30
N HIS A 294 9.85 14.52 -30.06
CA HIS A 294 9.42 14.11 -31.39
C HIS A 294 9.02 12.63 -31.47
N ASP A 295 8.90 11.94 -30.34
CA ASP A 295 8.60 10.50 -30.29
C ASP A 295 7.09 10.29 -30.43
N THR A 296 6.67 9.78 -31.59
CA THR A 296 5.25 9.54 -31.93
C THR A 296 4.71 8.24 -31.37
N ARG A 297 5.56 7.38 -30.78
CA ARG A 297 5.15 6.12 -30.15
C ARG A 297 4.38 6.37 -28.83
N PRO A 298 3.52 5.44 -28.40
CA PRO A 298 2.97 5.45 -27.05
C PRO A 298 4.04 5.22 -25.98
N LEU A 299 3.70 5.34 -24.69
CA LEU A 299 4.63 5.01 -23.60
C LEU A 299 5.09 3.55 -23.69
N ASP A 300 4.15 2.66 -23.93
CA ASP A 300 4.38 1.21 -24.08
C ASP A 300 3.41 0.67 -25.15
N GLU A 301 3.96 0.11 -26.21
CA GLU A 301 3.17 -0.40 -27.36
C GLU A 301 2.29 -1.61 -26.99
N SER A 302 2.66 -2.35 -25.94
CA SER A 302 1.89 -3.47 -25.42
C SER A 302 0.80 -3.06 -24.40
N CYS A 303 0.80 -1.80 -23.97
CA CYS A 303 -0.09 -1.31 -22.93
C CYS A 303 -1.46 -0.90 -23.50
N THR A 304 -2.52 -1.35 -22.85
CA THR A 304 -3.91 -1.08 -23.23
C THR A 304 -4.57 0.06 -22.45
N CYS A 305 -3.81 0.81 -21.63
CA CYS A 305 -4.36 1.93 -20.88
C CYS A 305 -4.80 3.08 -21.80
N TYR A 306 -5.72 3.91 -21.30
CA TYR A 306 -6.23 5.08 -22.03
C TYR A 306 -5.12 5.98 -22.57
N ALA A 307 -4.06 6.21 -21.79
CA ALA A 307 -2.95 7.07 -22.20
C ALA A 307 -2.18 6.47 -23.41
N CYS A 308 -1.84 5.18 -23.38
CA CYS A 308 -1.09 4.53 -24.46
C CYS A 308 -1.92 4.35 -25.74
N GLN A 309 -3.23 4.15 -25.61
CA GLN A 309 -4.12 3.95 -26.76
C GLN A 309 -4.41 5.26 -27.53
N ASN A 310 -4.23 6.42 -26.91
CA ASN A 310 -4.69 7.69 -27.49
C ASN A 310 -3.59 8.74 -27.66
N PHE A 311 -2.45 8.62 -26.96
CA PHE A 311 -1.47 9.69 -26.89
C PHE A 311 -0.03 9.20 -27.10
N SER A 312 0.77 10.03 -27.77
CA SER A 312 2.20 9.78 -28.00
C SER A 312 3.06 10.28 -26.83
N ARG A 313 4.28 9.77 -26.75
CA ARG A 313 5.32 10.30 -25.84
C ARG A 313 5.58 11.79 -26.09
N ALA A 314 5.54 12.25 -27.35
CA ALA A 314 5.68 13.66 -27.68
C ALA A 314 4.63 14.55 -27.05
N TYR A 315 3.36 14.11 -27.09
CA TYR A 315 2.26 14.85 -26.44
C TYR A 315 2.38 14.85 -24.93
N LEU A 316 2.66 13.71 -24.32
CA LEU A 316 2.87 13.60 -22.86
C LEU A 316 4.09 14.42 -22.40
N HIS A 317 5.19 14.44 -23.19
CA HIS A 317 6.32 15.32 -22.96
C HIS A 317 5.91 16.79 -22.99
N HIS A 318 5.12 17.20 -23.99
CA HIS A 318 4.60 18.57 -24.11
C HIS A 318 3.77 18.94 -22.87
N LEU A 319 2.78 18.12 -22.50
CA LEU A 319 1.92 18.38 -21.34
C LEU A 319 2.73 18.48 -20.03
N HIS A 320 3.71 17.60 -19.84
CA HIS A 320 4.57 17.63 -18.66
C HIS A 320 5.42 18.92 -18.62
N ARG A 321 5.97 19.34 -19.76
CA ARG A 321 6.79 20.57 -19.86
C ARG A 321 5.97 21.85 -19.69
N ALA A 322 4.72 21.82 -20.13
CA ALA A 322 3.77 22.92 -19.98
C ALA A 322 3.16 22.99 -18.57
N GLY A 323 3.32 21.94 -17.75
CA GLY A 323 2.72 21.88 -16.41
C GLY A 323 1.20 21.61 -16.44
N GLU A 324 0.69 21.03 -17.55
CA GLU A 324 -0.73 20.75 -17.70
C GLU A 324 -1.19 19.62 -16.77
N ILE A 325 -2.34 19.82 -16.10
CA ILE A 325 -2.94 18.84 -15.18
C ILE A 325 -3.23 17.51 -15.90
N LEU A 326 -3.68 17.58 -17.17
CA LEU A 326 -3.93 16.41 -17.99
C LEU A 326 -2.69 15.50 -18.12
N GLY A 327 -1.49 16.08 -18.21
CA GLY A 327 -0.25 15.30 -18.23
C GLY A 327 -0.07 14.45 -16.97
N ALA A 328 -0.31 15.03 -15.80
CA ALA A 328 -0.25 14.30 -14.54
C ALA A 328 -1.31 13.19 -14.47
N GLN A 329 -2.52 13.45 -14.97
CA GLN A 329 -3.61 12.47 -15.01
C GLN A 329 -3.29 11.28 -15.92
N LEU A 330 -2.90 11.53 -17.18
CA LEU A 330 -2.58 10.49 -18.15
C LEU A 330 -1.41 9.62 -17.71
N ASN A 331 -0.37 10.25 -17.16
CA ASN A 331 0.79 9.55 -16.60
C ASN A 331 0.40 8.67 -15.41
N THR A 332 -0.51 9.15 -14.55
CA THR A 332 -0.98 8.38 -13.39
C THR A 332 -1.84 7.19 -13.81
N ILE A 333 -2.74 7.38 -14.78
CA ILE A 333 -3.53 6.29 -15.38
C ILE A 333 -2.60 5.20 -15.90
N HIS A 334 -1.55 5.59 -16.64
CA HIS A 334 -0.59 4.63 -17.19
C HIS A 334 0.15 3.85 -16.09
N ASN A 335 0.75 4.53 -15.11
CA ASN A 335 1.52 3.87 -14.07
C ASN A 335 0.65 2.93 -13.23
N LEU A 336 -0.54 3.36 -12.83
CA LEU A 336 -1.44 2.51 -12.06
C LEU A 336 -1.98 1.34 -12.89
N HIS A 337 -2.30 1.56 -14.16
CA HIS A 337 -2.69 0.47 -15.06
C HIS A 337 -1.56 -0.57 -15.17
N PHE A 338 -0.32 -0.14 -15.31
CA PHE A 338 0.83 -1.05 -15.36
C PHE A 338 0.95 -1.89 -14.08
N TYR A 339 0.78 -1.26 -12.90
CA TYR A 339 0.80 -1.97 -11.60
C TYR A 339 -0.34 -2.99 -11.50
N GLN A 340 -1.55 -2.67 -11.93
CA GLN A 340 -2.66 -3.61 -11.95
C GLN A 340 -2.41 -4.75 -12.96
N THR A 341 -1.80 -4.44 -14.09
CA THR A 341 -1.46 -5.43 -15.14
C THR A 341 -0.47 -6.47 -14.61
N ILE A 342 0.64 -6.05 -13.99
CA ILE A 342 1.61 -7.01 -13.44
C ILE A 342 1.01 -7.86 -12.32
N MET A 343 0.10 -7.32 -11.50
CA MET A 343 -0.63 -8.11 -10.51
C MET A 343 -1.52 -9.17 -11.17
N ALA A 344 -2.23 -8.83 -12.24
CA ALA A 344 -3.06 -9.78 -12.98
C ALA A 344 -2.22 -10.87 -13.64
N GLU A 345 -1.10 -10.51 -14.27
CA GLU A 345 -0.17 -11.46 -14.87
C GLU A 345 0.45 -12.41 -13.83
N MET A 346 0.82 -11.89 -12.65
CA MET A 346 1.32 -12.75 -11.56
C MET A 346 0.26 -13.73 -11.07
N ARG A 347 -1.00 -13.30 -10.89
CA ARG A 347 -2.11 -14.21 -10.53
C ARG A 347 -2.26 -15.32 -11.54
N GLU A 348 -2.25 -15.01 -12.83
CA GLU A 348 -2.34 -16.00 -13.91
C GLU A 348 -1.15 -16.96 -13.92
N ALA A 349 0.07 -16.44 -13.78
CA ALA A 349 1.28 -17.25 -13.76
C ALA A 349 1.30 -18.22 -12.57
N ILE A 350 0.88 -17.79 -11.38
CA ILE A 350 0.76 -18.66 -10.19
C ILE A 350 -0.28 -19.76 -10.43
N GLU A 351 -1.43 -19.40 -10.98
CA GLU A 351 -2.52 -20.35 -11.26
C GLU A 351 -2.08 -21.46 -12.25
N GLN A 352 -1.25 -21.08 -13.23
CA GLN A 352 -0.67 -22.00 -14.21
C GLN A 352 0.56 -22.79 -13.69
N GLY A 353 1.13 -22.46 -12.51
CA GLY A 353 2.38 -23.03 -12.01
C GLY A 353 3.62 -22.61 -12.82
N LYS A 354 3.60 -21.38 -13.34
CA LYS A 354 4.65 -20.78 -14.20
C LYS A 354 5.20 -19.47 -13.65
N PHE A 355 5.03 -19.22 -12.35
CA PHE A 355 5.43 -17.96 -11.77
C PHE A 355 6.95 -17.70 -11.89
N ALA A 356 7.77 -18.72 -11.68
CA ALA A 356 9.22 -18.61 -11.80
C ALA A 356 9.65 -18.20 -13.23
N ASP A 357 9.07 -18.82 -14.26
CA ASP A 357 9.37 -18.50 -15.66
C ASP A 357 8.89 -17.08 -16.02
N TRP A 358 7.69 -16.72 -15.54
CA TRP A 358 7.15 -15.39 -15.73
C TRP A 358 8.04 -14.33 -15.06
N GLN A 359 8.55 -14.60 -13.84
CA GLN A 359 9.45 -13.69 -13.13
C GLN A 359 10.75 -13.45 -13.90
N VAL A 360 11.36 -14.50 -14.45
CA VAL A 360 12.56 -14.36 -15.30
C VAL A 360 12.25 -13.48 -16.50
N GLN A 361 11.17 -13.77 -17.23
CA GLN A 361 10.77 -13.01 -18.41
C GLN A 361 10.45 -11.53 -18.07
N PHE A 362 9.84 -11.27 -16.91
CA PHE A 362 9.59 -9.92 -16.41
C PHE A 362 10.90 -9.15 -16.25
N HIS A 363 11.90 -9.71 -15.58
CA HIS A 363 13.19 -9.04 -15.38
C HIS A 363 13.97 -8.86 -16.69
N GLU A 364 13.97 -9.85 -17.57
CA GLU A 364 14.58 -9.74 -18.90
C GLU A 364 13.92 -8.62 -19.72
N ASN A 365 12.61 -8.53 -19.72
CA ASN A 365 11.91 -7.47 -20.42
C ASN A 365 12.24 -6.10 -19.84
N ARG A 366 12.22 -5.94 -18.52
CA ARG A 366 12.59 -4.68 -17.86
C ARG A 366 14.02 -4.24 -18.13
N ALA A 367 14.94 -5.19 -18.35
CA ALA A 367 16.34 -4.92 -18.67
C ALA A 367 16.58 -4.47 -20.13
N LYS A 368 15.63 -4.64 -21.05
CA LYS A 368 15.78 -4.25 -22.47
C LYS A 368 15.90 -2.75 -22.67
N GLY A 369 15.31 -1.97 -21.78
CA GLY A 369 15.24 -0.52 -21.94
C GLY A 369 14.09 -0.07 -22.87
N THR A 370 13.89 1.24 -22.95
CA THR A 370 12.76 1.88 -23.66
C THR A 370 13.19 2.71 -24.87
N ASP A 371 14.37 2.47 -25.39
CA ASP A 371 14.93 3.26 -26.51
C ASP A 371 14.41 2.84 -27.88
#